data_095032bbf16068caa6bf5b9d0ca5caee
#
_entry.id   095032bbf16068caa6bf5b9d0ca5caee
#
_cell.length_a   1.000
_cell.length_b   1.000
_cell.length_c   1.000
_cell.angle_alpha   90.00
_cell.angle_beta   90.00
_cell.angle_gamma   90.00
#
_symmetry.space_group_name_H-M   'P 1'
#
loop_
_entity.id
_entity.type
_entity.pdbx_description
1 polymer ?
#
loop_
_entity_poly.entity_id
_entity_poly.type
_entity_poly.pdbx_seq_one_letter_code
_entity_poly.pdbx_strand_id
1 'polypeptide(L)'
;MMLLKITGAGFKIEVSVEDDATVQDIKNAVETQTGLHPSYQRLLWRGKELIKNDVASVYGVCHRTKLMLLHSAAYVQDRDQMIPLQDIMEEMNTMETKAASNKLTPSEVQHCCTLLCCKLDAIDVGSSDTLRQIRRKYIQRCHDIANLYPETD
;
A
#
# COMPACT_ATOMS: atom_id res chain seq x y z
N MET A 1 12.46 -20.41 0.61
CA MET A 1 11.46 -19.36 0.39
C MET A 1 10.24 -19.93 -0.33
N MET A 2 9.07 -19.45 0.03
CA MET A 2 7.82 -19.84 -0.61
C MET A 2 7.40 -18.75 -1.59
N LEU A 3 6.99 -19.16 -2.79
CA LEU A 3 6.30 -18.29 -3.75
C LEU A 3 4.80 -18.53 -3.60
N LEU A 4 4.05 -17.48 -3.29
CA LEU A 4 2.61 -17.56 -3.10
C LEU A 4 1.90 -16.76 -4.19
N LYS A 5 0.82 -17.33 -4.72
CA LYS A 5 -0.03 -16.64 -5.70
C LYS A 5 -1.23 -16.07 -4.96
N ILE A 6 -1.47 -14.78 -5.12
CA ILE A 6 -2.53 -14.08 -4.40
C ILE A 6 -3.46 -13.43 -5.42
N THR A 7 -4.74 -13.78 -5.33
CA THR A 7 -5.76 -13.30 -6.26
C THR A 7 -6.97 -12.79 -5.47
N GLY A 8 -7.52 -11.67 -5.87
CA GLY A 8 -8.72 -11.08 -5.28
C GLY A 8 -8.56 -9.59 -5.04
N ALA A 9 -9.62 -8.95 -4.58
CA ALA A 9 -9.65 -7.50 -4.35
C ALA A 9 -9.16 -6.66 -5.55
N GLY A 10 -9.30 -7.20 -6.76
CA GLY A 10 -8.83 -6.54 -7.99
C GLY A 10 -7.37 -6.79 -8.33
N PHE A 11 -6.68 -7.63 -7.58
CA PHE A 11 -5.25 -7.91 -7.76
C PHE A 11 -5.01 -9.37 -8.14
N LYS A 12 -3.94 -9.59 -8.91
CA LYS A 12 -3.40 -10.90 -9.23
C LYS A 12 -1.88 -10.77 -9.17
N ILE A 13 -1.29 -11.20 -8.06
CA ILE A 13 0.14 -10.99 -7.78
C ILE A 13 0.80 -12.26 -7.29
N GLU A 14 2.12 -12.25 -7.26
CA GLU A 14 2.94 -13.28 -6.63
C GLU A 14 3.84 -12.61 -5.59
N VAL A 15 3.94 -13.23 -4.41
CA VAL A 15 4.82 -12.76 -3.35
C VAL A 15 5.76 -13.89 -2.93
N SER A 16 6.99 -13.51 -2.60
CA SER A 16 7.99 -14.43 -2.04
C SER A 16 8.19 -14.12 -0.57
N VAL A 17 8.04 -15.13 0.27
CA VAL A 17 8.24 -14.99 1.73
C VAL A 17 9.07 -16.16 2.22
N GLU A 18 9.62 -16.02 3.43
CA GLU A 18 10.36 -17.10 4.07
C GLU A 18 9.42 -18.27 4.39
N ASP A 19 9.98 -19.50 4.51
CA ASP A 19 9.18 -20.69 4.78
C ASP A 19 8.49 -20.63 6.14
N ASP A 20 9.05 -19.90 7.09
CA ASP A 20 8.50 -19.70 8.43
C ASP A 20 7.74 -18.36 8.57
N ALA A 21 7.40 -17.69 7.45
CA ALA A 21 6.73 -16.42 7.47
C ALA A 21 5.39 -16.49 8.20
N THR A 22 5.09 -15.44 8.95
CA THR A 22 3.77 -15.27 9.56
C THR A 22 2.78 -14.73 8.52
N VAL A 23 1.49 -14.82 8.83
CA VAL A 23 0.44 -14.22 7.99
C VAL A 23 0.68 -12.72 7.86
N GLN A 24 1.14 -12.05 8.94
CA GLN A 24 1.48 -10.62 8.87
C GLN A 24 2.59 -10.36 7.84
N ASP A 25 3.61 -11.20 7.77
CA ASP A 25 4.68 -11.07 6.78
C ASP A 25 4.14 -11.15 5.36
N ILE A 26 3.18 -12.06 5.11
CA ILE A 26 2.52 -12.18 3.81
C ILE A 26 1.72 -10.92 3.50
N LYS A 27 0.96 -10.41 4.46
CA LYS A 27 0.19 -9.17 4.28
C LYS A 27 1.09 -7.97 4.00
N ASN A 28 2.25 -7.89 4.64
CA ASN A 28 3.23 -6.83 4.39
C ASN A 28 3.79 -6.92 2.96
N ALA A 29 4.06 -8.13 2.48
CA ALA A 29 4.52 -8.34 1.11
C ALA A 29 3.44 -7.95 0.09
N VAL A 30 2.17 -8.25 0.37
CA VAL A 30 1.04 -7.82 -0.45
C VAL A 30 0.95 -6.30 -0.48
N GLU A 31 1.10 -5.63 0.66
CA GLU A 31 1.08 -4.16 0.72
C GLU A 31 2.17 -3.55 -0.15
N THR A 32 3.36 -4.13 -0.13
CA THR A 32 4.48 -3.62 -0.93
C THR A 32 4.14 -3.60 -2.43
N GLN A 33 3.41 -4.60 -2.92
CA GLN A 33 3.06 -4.70 -4.33
C GLN A 33 1.77 -3.97 -4.70
N THR A 34 0.80 -3.90 -3.80
CA THR A 34 -0.55 -3.42 -4.11
C THR A 34 -0.87 -2.06 -3.49
N GLY A 35 -0.14 -1.67 -2.46
CA GLY A 35 -0.46 -0.49 -1.66
C GLY A 35 -1.61 -0.69 -0.68
N LEU A 36 -2.21 -1.89 -0.63
CA LEU A 36 -3.32 -2.17 0.28
C LEU A 36 -2.80 -2.43 1.68
N HIS A 37 -3.19 -1.58 2.64
CA HIS A 37 -2.73 -1.69 4.03
C HIS A 37 -3.09 -3.07 4.61
N PRO A 38 -2.21 -3.70 5.42
CA PRO A 38 -2.50 -5.01 6.01
C PRO A 38 -3.83 -5.09 6.77
N SER A 39 -4.23 -4.01 7.45
CA SER A 39 -5.53 -3.95 8.15
C SER A 39 -6.73 -4.07 7.22
N TYR A 40 -6.55 -3.81 5.93
CA TYR A 40 -7.58 -3.89 4.91
C TYR A 40 -7.62 -5.21 4.18
N GLN A 41 -6.73 -6.13 4.53
CA GLN A 41 -6.58 -7.43 3.87
C GLN A 41 -7.19 -8.55 4.71
N ARG A 42 -7.90 -9.44 4.03
CA ARG A 42 -8.27 -10.77 4.55
C ARG A 42 -7.69 -11.79 3.58
N LEU A 43 -6.86 -12.68 4.10
CA LEU A 43 -6.30 -13.78 3.31
C LEU A 43 -7.00 -15.08 3.68
N LEU A 44 -7.48 -15.80 2.67
CA LEU A 44 -8.17 -17.06 2.83
C LEU A 44 -7.46 -18.14 2.05
N TRP A 45 -7.43 -19.34 2.62
CA TRP A 45 -6.98 -20.54 1.96
C TRP A 45 -7.92 -21.69 2.29
N ARG A 46 -8.48 -22.28 1.25
CA ARG A 46 -9.48 -23.36 1.37
C ARG A 46 -10.64 -22.99 2.29
N GLY A 47 -11.10 -21.75 2.19
CA GLY A 47 -12.21 -21.23 2.98
C GLY A 47 -11.89 -20.82 4.41
N LYS A 48 -10.62 -21.00 4.85
CA LYS A 48 -10.18 -20.56 6.17
C LYS A 48 -9.47 -19.22 6.11
N GLU A 49 -9.87 -18.32 6.99
CA GLU A 49 -9.16 -17.05 7.14
C GLU A 49 -7.85 -17.27 7.90
N LEU A 50 -6.76 -16.72 7.35
CA LEU A 50 -5.45 -16.80 7.98
C LEU A 50 -5.33 -15.71 9.04
N ILE A 51 -4.89 -16.11 10.24
CA ILE A 51 -4.80 -15.21 11.40
C ILE A 51 -3.42 -14.56 11.47
N LYS A 52 -3.41 -13.26 11.69
CA LYS A 52 -2.28 -12.34 11.60
C LYS A 52 -0.96 -12.85 12.20
N ASN A 53 -1.02 -13.40 13.42
CA ASN A 53 0.20 -13.77 14.15
C ASN A 53 0.60 -15.23 13.97
N ASP A 54 -0.18 -16.01 13.23
CA ASP A 54 0.11 -17.41 13.00
C ASP A 54 1.16 -17.57 11.91
N VAL A 55 1.98 -18.62 12.03
CA VAL A 55 2.87 -19.03 10.95
C VAL A 55 2.04 -19.67 9.85
N ALA A 56 2.23 -19.21 8.61
CA ALA A 56 1.40 -19.63 7.48
C ALA A 56 1.42 -21.15 7.26
N SER A 57 2.54 -21.81 7.49
CA SER A 57 2.70 -23.25 7.31
C SER A 57 1.76 -24.07 8.21
N VAL A 58 1.32 -23.52 9.34
CA VAL A 58 0.36 -24.19 10.25
C VAL A 58 -0.97 -24.47 9.53
N TYR A 59 -1.34 -23.62 8.56
CA TYR A 59 -2.55 -23.81 7.76
C TYR A 59 -2.35 -24.77 6.56
N GLY A 60 -1.10 -25.22 6.36
CA GLY A 60 -0.75 -26.02 5.19
C GLY A 60 -0.28 -25.19 3.99
N VAL A 61 -0.10 -23.89 4.18
CA VAL A 61 0.41 -23.01 3.12
C VAL A 61 1.87 -23.38 2.83
N CYS A 62 2.18 -23.63 1.57
CA CYS A 62 3.49 -24.05 1.12
C CYS A 62 3.83 -23.37 -0.21
N HIS A 63 4.99 -23.71 -0.77
CA HIS A 63 5.42 -23.16 -2.05
C HIS A 63 4.34 -23.39 -3.15
N ARG A 64 4.03 -22.33 -3.89
CA ARG A 64 3.03 -22.27 -4.98
C ARG A 64 1.57 -22.37 -4.52
N THR A 65 1.31 -22.21 -3.23
CA THR A 65 -0.08 -22.13 -2.74
C THR A 65 -0.77 -20.89 -3.31
N LYS A 66 -2.04 -21.04 -3.67
CA LYS A 66 -2.89 -19.94 -4.13
C LYS A 66 -3.75 -19.47 -2.97
N LEU A 67 -3.63 -18.20 -2.63
CA LEU A 67 -4.42 -17.56 -1.59
C LEU A 67 -5.43 -16.60 -2.19
N MET A 68 -6.58 -16.49 -1.54
CA MET A 68 -7.60 -15.52 -1.91
C MET A 68 -7.46 -14.27 -1.04
N LEU A 69 -7.44 -13.10 -1.68
CA LEU A 69 -7.40 -11.80 -0.99
C LEU A 69 -8.77 -11.16 -1.04
N LEU A 70 -9.29 -10.77 0.11
CA LEU A 70 -10.54 -10.03 0.24
C LEU A 70 -10.28 -8.74 1.02
N HIS A 71 -11.15 -7.76 0.80
CA HIS A 71 -11.16 -6.56 1.62
C HIS A 71 -11.72 -6.87 3.00
N SER A 72 -11.10 -6.32 4.05
CA SER A 72 -11.59 -6.47 5.42
C SER A 72 -12.78 -5.54 5.69
N ALA A 73 -13.46 -5.76 6.82
CA ALA A 73 -14.53 -4.86 7.27
C ALA A 73 -14.02 -3.44 7.49
N ALA A 74 -12.78 -3.28 7.97
CA ALA A 74 -12.15 -1.97 8.13
C ALA A 74 -12.04 -1.22 6.81
N TYR A 75 -11.71 -1.90 5.71
CA TYR A 75 -11.67 -1.29 4.39
C TYR A 75 -13.06 -0.79 3.97
N VAL A 76 -14.09 -1.59 4.20
CA VAL A 76 -15.47 -1.20 3.84
C VAL A 76 -15.88 0.08 4.59
N GLN A 77 -15.50 0.20 5.86
CA GLN A 77 -15.76 1.40 6.66
C GLN A 77 -14.99 2.61 6.14
N ASP A 78 -13.76 2.42 5.70
CA ASP A 78 -12.85 3.50 5.31
C ASP A 78 -12.86 3.79 3.80
N ARG A 79 -13.68 3.06 3.03
CA ARG A 79 -13.68 3.11 1.55
C ARG A 79 -13.79 4.53 0.99
N ASP A 80 -14.73 5.32 1.52
CA ASP A 80 -15.00 6.66 0.99
C ASP A 80 -13.79 7.57 1.12
N GLN A 81 -13.01 7.42 2.19
CA GLN A 81 -11.79 8.18 2.42
C GLN A 81 -10.60 7.59 1.66
N MET A 82 -10.64 6.28 1.37
CA MET A 82 -9.58 5.62 0.59
C MET A 82 -9.57 6.05 -0.86
N ILE A 83 -10.72 6.34 -1.45
CA ILE A 83 -10.80 6.75 -2.86
C ILE A 83 -9.94 8.00 -3.12
N PRO A 84 -10.11 9.11 -2.39
CA PRO A 84 -9.25 10.28 -2.60
C PRO A 84 -7.78 10.02 -2.27
N LEU A 85 -7.48 9.15 -1.29
CA LEU A 85 -6.09 8.77 -1.01
C LEU A 85 -5.45 8.01 -2.18
N GLN A 86 -6.20 7.10 -2.80
CA GLN A 86 -5.73 6.37 -3.98
C GLN A 86 -5.50 7.29 -5.17
N ASP A 87 -6.38 8.27 -5.38
CA ASP A 87 -6.22 9.26 -6.44
C ASP A 87 -4.94 10.08 -6.23
N ILE A 88 -4.64 10.47 -5.01
CA ILE A 88 -3.42 11.20 -4.67
C ILE A 88 -2.19 10.30 -4.90
N MET A 89 -2.26 9.02 -4.56
CA MET A 89 -1.18 8.07 -4.82
C MET A 89 -0.88 7.97 -6.32
N GLU A 90 -1.91 7.93 -7.16
CA GLU A 90 -1.72 7.89 -8.61
C GLU A 90 -1.09 9.17 -9.13
N GLU A 91 -1.53 10.33 -8.64
CA GLU A 91 -0.91 11.62 -8.98
C GLU A 91 0.56 11.65 -8.57
N MET A 92 0.88 11.12 -7.39
CA MET A 92 2.24 11.06 -6.87
C MET A 92 3.13 10.16 -7.74
N ASN A 93 2.62 8.99 -8.13
CA ASN A 93 3.32 8.08 -9.02
C ASN A 93 3.61 8.72 -10.38
N THR A 94 2.63 9.43 -10.93
CA THR A 94 2.76 10.13 -12.21
C THR A 94 3.82 11.23 -12.11
N MET A 95 3.78 12.02 -11.05
CA MET A 95 4.74 13.10 -10.82
C MET A 95 6.15 12.55 -10.67
N GLU A 96 6.32 11.48 -9.90
CA GLU A 96 7.61 10.84 -9.69
C GLU A 96 8.20 10.29 -10.99
N THR A 97 7.37 9.67 -11.83
CA THR A 97 7.76 9.17 -13.14
C THR A 97 8.22 10.32 -14.06
N LYS A 98 7.47 11.42 -14.09
CA LYS A 98 7.84 12.60 -14.88
C LYS A 98 9.14 13.24 -14.40
N ALA A 99 9.33 13.32 -13.08
CA ALA A 99 10.55 13.86 -12.51
C ALA A 99 11.76 13.00 -12.87
N ALA A 100 11.64 11.68 -12.78
CA ALA A 100 12.70 10.74 -13.14
C ALA A 100 13.05 10.79 -14.62
N SER A 101 12.10 11.17 -15.48
CA SER A 101 12.28 11.29 -16.93
C SER A 101 12.70 12.70 -17.35
N ASN A 102 13.04 13.57 -16.41
CA ASN A 102 13.42 14.98 -16.64
C ASN A 102 12.34 15.81 -17.35
N LYS A 103 11.06 15.44 -17.17
CA LYS A 103 9.93 16.19 -17.71
C LYS A 103 9.44 17.30 -16.80
N LEU A 104 9.93 17.32 -15.55
CA LEU A 104 9.64 18.36 -14.56
C LEU A 104 10.94 18.96 -14.04
N THR A 105 10.94 20.29 -13.86
CA THR A 105 12.04 20.96 -13.19
C THR A 105 11.98 20.72 -11.68
N PRO A 106 13.08 20.87 -10.94
CA PRO A 106 13.04 20.79 -9.48
C PRO A 106 11.99 21.70 -8.84
N SER A 107 11.82 22.91 -9.36
CA SER A 107 10.81 23.86 -8.88
C SER A 107 9.38 23.31 -9.07
N GLU A 108 9.11 22.71 -10.24
CA GLU A 108 7.82 22.09 -10.51
C GLU A 108 7.56 20.90 -9.59
N VAL A 109 8.59 20.08 -9.30
CA VAL A 109 8.49 18.95 -8.36
C VAL A 109 8.13 19.46 -6.96
N GLN A 110 8.80 20.53 -6.49
CA GLN A 110 8.50 21.14 -5.19
C GLN A 110 7.07 21.65 -5.11
N HIS A 111 6.61 22.30 -6.16
CA HIS A 111 5.24 22.79 -6.24
C HIS A 111 4.22 21.64 -6.20
N CYS A 112 4.44 20.59 -6.98
CA CYS A 112 3.57 19.39 -7.00
C CYS A 112 3.53 18.73 -5.62
N CYS A 113 4.67 18.56 -4.96
CA CYS A 113 4.72 17.98 -3.61
C CYS A 113 3.93 18.80 -2.60
N THR A 114 4.05 20.13 -2.66
CA THR A 114 3.29 21.02 -1.79
C THR A 114 1.79 20.87 -2.02
N LEU A 115 1.34 20.83 -3.27
CA LEU A 115 -0.08 20.65 -3.59
C LEU A 115 -0.60 19.29 -3.12
N LEU A 116 0.17 18.24 -3.31
CA LEU A 116 -0.20 16.90 -2.85
C LEU A 116 -0.31 16.82 -1.33
N CYS A 117 0.62 17.44 -0.61
CA CYS A 117 0.53 17.53 0.85
C CYS A 117 -0.71 18.29 1.31
N CYS A 118 -1.06 19.37 0.63
CA CYS A 118 -2.29 20.12 0.94
C CYS A 118 -3.54 19.27 0.72
N LYS A 119 -3.58 18.49 -0.37
CA LYS A 119 -4.68 17.57 -0.64
C LYS A 119 -4.79 16.48 0.42
N LEU A 120 -3.64 15.94 0.86
CA LEU A 120 -3.60 14.92 1.92
C LEU A 120 -4.12 15.48 3.24
N ASP A 121 -3.72 16.69 3.61
CA ASP A 121 -4.18 17.33 4.84
C ASP A 121 -5.68 17.62 4.82
N ALA A 122 -6.27 17.80 3.64
CA ALA A 122 -7.70 18.09 3.49
C ALA A 122 -8.58 16.83 3.63
N ILE A 123 -8.00 15.63 3.60
CA ILE A 123 -8.78 14.40 3.74
C ILE A 123 -9.15 14.18 5.20
N ASP A 124 -10.46 14.01 5.44
CA ASP A 124 -10.95 13.70 6.77
C ASP A 124 -10.73 12.21 7.05
N VAL A 125 -9.86 11.92 8.00
CA VAL A 125 -9.55 10.54 8.41
C VAL A 125 -10.37 10.10 9.62
N GLY A 126 -11.16 11.00 10.22
CA GLY A 126 -12.02 10.70 11.37
C GLY A 126 -11.24 10.04 12.49
N SER A 127 -11.80 8.96 13.05
CA SER A 127 -11.19 8.19 14.13
C SER A 127 -10.38 6.98 13.62
N SER A 128 -10.21 6.81 12.32
CA SER A 128 -9.49 5.66 11.76
C SER A 128 -7.98 5.81 11.90
N ASP A 129 -7.37 4.98 12.74
CA ASP A 129 -5.92 4.94 12.89
C ASP A 129 -5.23 4.49 11.59
N THR A 130 -5.85 3.56 10.86
CA THR A 130 -5.32 3.07 9.59
C THR A 130 -5.23 4.20 8.56
N LEU A 131 -6.30 5.01 8.42
CA LEU A 131 -6.29 6.15 7.50
C LEU A 131 -5.24 7.19 7.89
N ARG A 132 -5.07 7.45 9.20
CA ARG A 132 -4.02 8.36 9.68
C ARG A 132 -2.63 7.85 9.33
N GLN A 133 -2.38 6.56 9.49
CA GLN A 133 -1.12 5.94 9.13
C GLN A 133 -0.84 6.05 7.64
N ILE A 134 -1.84 5.78 6.81
CA ILE A 134 -1.71 5.88 5.35
C ILE A 134 -1.43 7.32 4.94
N ARG A 135 -2.19 8.28 5.46
CA ARG A 135 -1.98 9.70 5.17
C ARG A 135 -0.58 10.14 5.55
N ARG A 136 -0.12 9.78 6.74
CA ARG A 136 1.23 10.11 7.22
C ARG A 136 2.31 9.53 6.31
N LYS A 137 2.13 8.29 5.88
CA LYS A 137 3.05 7.60 4.98
C LYS A 137 3.14 8.32 3.63
N TYR A 138 2.01 8.77 3.10
CA TYR A 138 1.97 9.50 1.83
C TYR A 138 2.59 10.88 1.96
N ILE A 139 2.35 11.59 3.05
CA ILE A 139 3.00 12.88 3.33
C ILE A 139 4.51 12.70 3.41
N GLN A 140 4.97 11.68 4.12
CA GLN A 140 6.41 11.38 4.21
C GLN A 140 7.00 11.09 2.83
N ARG A 141 6.29 10.35 1.98
CA ARG A 141 6.74 10.09 0.62
C ARG A 141 6.87 11.36 -0.20
N CYS A 142 5.93 12.30 -0.06
CA CYS A 142 6.03 13.62 -0.72
C CYS A 142 7.29 14.37 -0.29
N HIS A 143 7.59 14.36 1.01
CA HIS A 143 8.82 14.99 1.52
C HIS A 143 10.07 14.31 0.99
N ASP A 144 10.07 12.99 0.94
CA ASP A 144 11.21 12.21 0.40
C ASP A 144 11.46 12.52 -1.07
N ILE A 145 10.40 12.61 -1.87
CA ILE A 145 10.51 12.98 -3.29
C ILE A 145 11.03 14.42 -3.42
N ALA A 146 10.48 15.35 -2.63
CA ALA A 146 10.92 16.74 -2.66
C ALA A 146 12.41 16.88 -2.33
N ASN A 147 12.91 16.06 -1.41
CA ASN A 147 14.33 16.08 -1.02
C ASN A 147 15.25 15.56 -2.11
N LEU A 148 14.74 14.74 -3.04
CA LEU A 148 15.52 14.25 -4.19
C LEU A 148 15.69 15.31 -5.27
N TYR A 149 14.86 16.35 -5.29
CA TYR A 149 14.85 17.39 -6.31
C TYR A 149 14.88 18.78 -5.67
N PRO A 150 15.95 19.11 -4.92
CA PRO A 150 16.02 20.41 -4.26
C PRO A 150 16.08 21.54 -5.29
N GLU A 151 15.41 22.66 -4.97
CA GLU A 151 15.52 23.86 -5.78
C GLU A 151 16.94 24.40 -5.68
N THR A 152 17.51 24.74 -6.84
CA THR A 152 18.82 25.40 -6.90
C THR A 152 18.63 26.87 -7.23
N ASP A 153 19.22 27.72 -6.43
CA ASP A 153 19.23 29.17 -6.67
C ASP A 153 20.12 29.55 -7.84
#